data_6838c27c6d6071b1e77e2cc982070b37
#
_entry.id   6838c27c6d6071b1e77e2cc982070b37
#
_cell.length_a   1.000
_cell.length_b   1.000
_cell.length_c   1.000
_cell.angle_alpha   90.00
_cell.angle_beta   90.00
_cell.angle_gamma   90.00
#
_symmetry.space_group_name_H-M   'P 1'
#
loop_
_entity.id
_entity.type
_entity.pdbx_description
1 polymer ?
#
loop_
_entity_poly.entity_id
_entity_poly.type
_entity_poly.pdbx_seq_one_letter_code
_entity_poly.pdbx_strand_id
1 'polypeptide(L)'
;MFQVHDDWMPIDEFNELTDFILGWNFPWFHMKNVALPDTNENDVTYNHYFTHNLVSTDLGNDGISYLHEPIWKYFQKGFPNINMIRMKVNCFPATSQVYEHLTHTDYDYPH
;
A
#
# COMPACT_ATOMS: atom_id res chain seq x y z
N MET A 1 -2.16 7.84 -20.73
CA MET A 1 -1.76 9.20 -20.32
C MET A 1 -1.62 9.29 -18.82
N PHE A 2 -0.57 9.91 -18.40
CA PHE A 2 -0.33 10.16 -16.98
C PHE A 2 -1.07 11.39 -16.51
N GLN A 3 -1.72 11.29 -15.36
CA GLN A 3 -2.30 12.43 -14.67
C GLN A 3 -1.84 12.39 -13.20
N VAL A 4 -1.41 13.52 -12.70
CA VAL A 4 -1.00 13.67 -11.31
C VAL A 4 -1.97 14.63 -10.62
N HIS A 5 -2.51 14.19 -9.50
CA HIS A 5 -3.46 14.97 -8.72
C HIS A 5 -2.88 15.21 -7.33
N ASP A 6 -2.31 16.41 -7.14
CA ASP A 6 -1.79 16.79 -5.84
C ASP A 6 -2.92 17.37 -4.98
N ASP A 7 -2.86 17.08 -3.69
CA ASP A 7 -3.77 17.65 -2.70
C ASP A 7 -5.26 17.50 -3.05
N TRP A 8 -5.59 16.39 -3.72
CA TRP A 8 -6.97 16.14 -4.16
C TRP A 8 -7.92 15.81 -3.02
N MET A 9 -7.40 15.25 -1.93
CA MET A 9 -8.22 14.88 -0.78
C MET A 9 -8.30 16.08 0.18
N PRO A 10 -9.51 16.48 0.62
CA PRO A 10 -9.62 17.52 1.64
C PRO A 10 -8.83 17.16 2.90
N ILE A 11 -8.23 18.15 3.54
CA ILE A 11 -7.31 17.90 4.65
C ILE A 11 -7.99 17.23 5.85
N ASP A 12 -9.25 17.51 6.09
CA ASP A 12 -9.99 16.87 7.17
C ASP A 12 -10.21 15.39 6.88
N GLU A 13 -10.51 15.04 5.63
CA GLU A 13 -10.66 13.64 5.23
C GLU A 13 -9.31 12.93 5.25
N PHE A 14 -8.25 13.60 4.82
CA PHE A 14 -6.90 13.05 4.90
C PHE A 14 -6.51 12.73 6.35
N ASN A 15 -6.83 13.63 7.26
CA ASN A 15 -6.54 13.42 8.67
C ASN A 15 -7.34 12.26 9.25
N GLU A 16 -8.62 12.13 8.88
CA GLU A 16 -9.43 10.98 9.29
C GLU A 16 -8.85 9.68 8.80
N LEU A 17 -8.43 9.64 7.54
CA LEU A 17 -7.82 8.45 6.96
C LEU A 17 -6.52 8.09 7.66
N THR A 18 -5.68 9.08 7.91
CA THR A 18 -4.42 8.88 8.62
C THR A 18 -4.65 8.34 10.02
N ASP A 19 -5.61 8.91 10.75
CA ASP A 19 -5.94 8.44 12.10
C ASP A 19 -6.44 7.00 12.08
N PHE A 20 -7.17 6.62 11.03
CA PHE A 20 -7.66 5.26 10.89
C PHE A 20 -6.52 4.27 10.65
N ILE A 21 -5.67 4.53 9.68
CA ILE A 21 -4.61 3.57 9.30
C ILE A 21 -3.47 3.53 10.30
N LEU A 22 -3.26 4.59 11.09
CA LEU A 22 -2.24 4.61 12.13
C LEU A 22 -2.82 4.33 13.52
N GLY A 23 -4.10 4.00 13.58
CA GLY A 23 -4.78 3.74 14.83
C GLY A 23 -4.58 2.33 15.35
N TRP A 24 -5.11 2.08 16.54
CA TRP A 24 -4.94 0.82 17.26
C TRP A 24 -5.55 -0.39 16.56
N ASN A 25 -6.60 -0.18 15.79
CA ASN A 25 -7.38 -1.28 15.22
C ASN A 25 -7.00 -1.60 13.78
N PHE A 26 -5.97 -0.96 13.25
CA PHE A 26 -5.52 -1.23 11.90
C PHE A 26 -4.33 -2.19 11.93
N PRO A 27 -4.52 -3.45 11.48
CA PRO A 27 -3.45 -4.44 11.55
C PRO A 27 -2.33 -4.17 10.54
N TRP A 28 -1.11 -4.45 10.96
CA TRP A 28 0.07 -4.38 10.11
C TRP A 28 0.78 -5.73 10.16
N PHE A 29 1.18 -6.21 9.00
CA PHE A 29 1.87 -7.49 8.88
C PHE A 29 3.28 -7.28 8.38
N HIS A 30 4.24 -7.89 9.05
CA HIS A 30 5.66 -7.70 8.74
C HIS A 30 6.05 -8.49 7.49
N MET A 31 6.77 -7.83 6.59
CA MET A 31 7.34 -8.43 5.40
C MET A 31 8.84 -8.23 5.41
N LYS A 32 9.59 -9.26 5.10
CA LYS A 32 11.05 -9.23 5.18
C LYS A 32 11.69 -8.41 4.07
N ASN A 33 11.10 -8.43 2.88
CA ASN A 33 11.71 -7.81 1.71
C ASN A 33 10.66 -7.07 0.91
N VAL A 34 11.04 -5.90 0.41
CA VAL A 34 10.17 -5.09 -0.46
C VAL A 34 9.98 -5.77 -1.81
N ALA A 35 11.05 -6.40 -2.31
CA ALA A 35 11.05 -7.14 -3.55
C ALA A 35 11.72 -8.48 -3.31
N LEU A 36 11.66 -9.38 -4.28
CA LEU A 36 12.38 -10.62 -4.20
C LEU A 36 13.87 -10.31 -3.98
N PRO A 37 14.51 -10.94 -2.98
CA PRO A 37 15.87 -10.58 -2.67
C PRO A 37 16.82 -10.99 -3.78
N ASP A 38 17.71 -10.09 -4.12
CA ASP A 38 18.89 -10.38 -4.90
C ASP A 38 19.96 -10.95 -3.93
N THR A 39 20.92 -11.66 -4.49
CA THR A 39 22.04 -12.20 -3.70
C THR A 39 22.85 -11.10 -3.03
N ASN A 40 22.77 -9.87 -3.51
CA ASN A 40 23.47 -8.72 -2.96
C ASN A 40 22.65 -7.93 -1.96
N GLU A 41 21.38 -8.24 -1.79
CA GLU A 41 20.51 -7.55 -0.83
C GLU A 41 20.37 -8.41 0.42
N ASN A 42 21.38 -8.43 1.22
CA ASN A 42 21.42 -9.29 2.39
C ASN A 42 21.01 -8.59 3.68
N ASP A 43 20.94 -7.27 3.68
CA ASP A 43 20.64 -6.54 4.89
C ASP A 43 19.15 -6.34 5.02
N VAL A 44 18.52 -7.12 5.91
CA VAL A 44 17.08 -7.06 6.15
C VAL A 44 16.68 -5.87 7.02
N THR A 45 17.62 -5.13 7.59
CA THR A 45 17.28 -4.03 8.49
C THR A 45 16.65 -2.86 7.77
N TYR A 46 16.93 -2.69 6.48
CA TYR A 46 16.34 -1.62 5.70
C TYR A 46 15.44 -2.11 4.57
N ASN A 47 15.39 -3.42 4.35
CA ASN A 47 14.58 -3.99 3.26
C ASN A 47 13.23 -4.52 3.73
N HIS A 48 12.94 -4.42 5.01
CA HIS A 48 11.69 -4.88 5.57
C HIS A 48 10.66 -3.76 5.60
N TYR A 49 9.40 -4.15 5.68
CA TYR A 49 8.31 -3.18 5.79
C TYR A 49 7.10 -3.87 6.41
N PHE A 50 6.08 -3.07 6.68
CA PHE A 50 4.80 -3.56 7.16
C PHE A 50 3.73 -3.29 6.12
N THR A 51 2.78 -4.19 6.01
CA THR A 51 1.74 -4.09 5.00
C THR A 51 0.41 -4.61 5.52
N HIS A 52 -0.66 -4.11 4.93
CA HIS A 52 -1.98 -4.71 5.02
C HIS A 52 -2.56 -4.78 3.62
N ASN A 53 -2.72 -5.97 3.11
CA ASN A 53 -3.29 -6.20 1.79
C ASN A 53 -4.81 -6.23 1.93
N LEU A 54 -5.46 -5.13 1.60
CA LEU A 54 -6.88 -4.95 1.87
C LEU A 54 -7.77 -5.61 0.82
N VAL A 55 -7.37 -5.52 -0.43
CA VAL A 55 -8.06 -6.20 -1.54
C VAL A 55 -7.01 -6.73 -2.49
N SER A 56 -7.10 -8.00 -2.81
CA SER A 56 -6.21 -8.61 -3.77
C SER A 56 -6.99 -9.64 -4.59
N THR A 57 -7.09 -9.42 -5.88
CA THR A 57 -7.80 -10.32 -6.78
C THR A 57 -6.90 -11.39 -7.36
N ASP A 58 -5.59 -11.22 -7.25
CA ASP A 58 -4.61 -12.15 -7.78
C ASP A 58 -4.33 -13.34 -6.85
N LEU A 59 -4.85 -13.31 -5.64
CA LEU A 59 -4.72 -14.41 -4.69
C LEU A 59 -5.96 -15.31 -4.67
N GLY A 60 -6.74 -15.30 -5.72
CA GLY A 60 -7.95 -16.09 -5.79
C GLY A 60 -9.07 -15.47 -4.99
N ASN A 61 -9.58 -16.20 -4.03
CA ASN A 61 -10.77 -15.79 -3.29
C ASN A 61 -10.50 -15.15 -1.94
N ASP A 62 -9.22 -14.92 -1.59
CA ASP A 62 -8.90 -14.69 -0.19
C ASP A 62 -8.50 -13.28 0.13
N GLY A 63 -8.72 -12.37 -0.77
CA GLY A 63 -8.06 -11.12 -0.67
C GLY A 63 -8.92 -9.95 -0.22
N ILE A 64 -9.94 -10.14 0.58
CA ILE A 64 -10.77 -8.99 0.97
C ILE A 64 -10.80 -8.83 2.48
N SER A 65 -10.23 -7.72 2.95
CA SER A 65 -10.35 -7.26 4.31
C SER A 65 -11.49 -6.27 4.41
N TYR A 66 -12.35 -6.45 5.39
CA TYR A 66 -13.49 -5.52 5.59
C TYR A 66 -13.02 -4.09 5.87
N LEU A 67 -11.78 -3.92 6.26
CA LEU A 67 -11.21 -2.60 6.51
C LEU A 67 -10.97 -1.78 5.25
N HIS A 68 -11.15 -2.37 4.07
CA HIS A 68 -11.02 -1.62 2.82
C HIS A 68 -12.12 -0.57 2.63
N GLU A 69 -13.31 -0.82 3.15
CA GLU A 69 -14.46 0.05 2.91
C GLU A 69 -14.26 1.47 3.41
N PRO A 70 -13.81 1.70 4.65
CA PRO A 70 -13.58 3.07 5.12
C PRO A 70 -12.53 3.83 4.31
N ILE A 71 -11.59 3.11 3.71
CA ILE A 71 -10.55 3.71 2.87
C ILE A 71 -11.10 3.99 1.48
N TRP A 72 -11.78 3.00 0.90
CA TRP A 72 -12.28 3.07 -0.47
C TRP A 72 -13.25 4.23 -0.68
N LYS A 73 -14.04 4.57 0.32
CA LYS A 73 -15.01 5.66 0.21
C LYS A 73 -14.38 7.00 -0.17
N TYR A 74 -13.17 7.28 0.33
CA TYR A 74 -12.47 8.52 0.00
C TYR A 74 -12.05 8.55 -1.45
N PHE A 75 -11.55 7.42 -1.96
CA PHE A 75 -11.15 7.33 -3.36
C PHE A 75 -12.33 7.37 -4.31
N GLN A 76 -13.42 6.72 -3.96
CA GLN A 76 -14.64 6.80 -4.77
C GLN A 76 -15.19 8.21 -4.86
N LYS A 77 -15.11 8.95 -3.77
CA LYS A 77 -15.56 10.33 -3.74
C LYS A 77 -14.73 11.22 -4.65
N GLY A 78 -13.41 11.04 -4.63
CA GLY A 78 -12.52 11.82 -5.47
C GLY A 78 -12.49 11.38 -6.93
N PHE A 79 -12.68 10.09 -7.17
CA PHE A 79 -12.57 9.48 -8.50
C PHE A 79 -13.72 8.51 -8.73
N PRO A 80 -14.93 9.02 -8.98
CA PRO A 80 -16.12 8.16 -8.99
C PRO A 80 -16.17 7.16 -10.14
N ASN A 81 -15.37 7.35 -11.18
CA ASN A 81 -15.41 6.48 -12.37
C ASN A 81 -14.32 5.42 -12.39
N ILE A 82 -13.58 5.24 -11.30
CA ILE A 82 -12.54 4.21 -11.25
C ILE A 82 -13.10 2.92 -10.65
N ASN A 83 -12.50 1.81 -11.08
CA ASN A 83 -12.77 0.51 -10.49
C ASN A 83 -11.56 0.08 -9.69
N MET A 84 -11.81 -0.49 -8.51
CA MET A 84 -10.74 -0.99 -7.67
C MET A 84 -10.36 -2.41 -8.09
N ILE A 85 -9.09 -2.61 -8.39
CA ILE A 85 -8.54 -3.92 -8.68
C ILE A 85 -7.80 -4.46 -7.47
N ARG A 86 -7.07 -3.59 -6.79
CA ARG A 86 -6.24 -3.96 -5.66
C ARG A 86 -6.11 -2.77 -4.71
N MET A 87 -6.03 -3.07 -3.43
CA MET A 87 -5.77 -2.07 -2.41
C MET A 87 -4.79 -2.62 -1.38
N LYS A 88 -3.70 -1.91 -1.17
CA LYS A 88 -2.66 -2.29 -0.24
C LYS A 88 -2.12 -1.05 0.44
N VAL A 89 -1.85 -1.16 1.72
CA VAL A 89 -1.22 -0.08 2.48
C VAL A 89 0.13 -0.58 2.97
N ASN A 90 1.17 0.19 2.70
CA ASN A 90 2.53 -0.14 3.12
C ASN A 90 3.04 0.90 4.12
N CYS A 91 3.79 0.42 5.09
CA CYS A 91 4.49 1.28 6.04
C CYS A 91 5.97 0.91 6.03
N PHE A 92 6.79 1.87 5.66
CA PHE A 92 8.24 1.72 5.64
C PHE A 92 8.80 2.44 6.85
N PRO A 93 9.45 1.70 7.78
CA PRO A 93 10.06 2.34 8.94
C PRO A 93 11.15 3.32 8.55
N ALA A 94 11.32 4.35 9.35
CA ALA A 94 12.38 5.31 9.12
C ALA A 94 13.75 4.64 9.25
N THR A 95 14.67 5.04 8.40
CA THR A 95 16.05 4.55 8.41
C THR A 95 17.00 5.74 8.51
N SER A 96 18.24 5.47 8.91
CA SER A 96 19.26 6.51 9.04
C SER A 96 19.74 7.04 7.69
N GLN A 97 19.47 6.32 6.62
CA GLN A 97 19.91 6.64 5.26
C GLN A 97 18.77 6.38 4.30
N VAL A 98 18.85 6.99 3.12
CA VAL A 98 17.94 6.68 2.02
C VAL A 98 18.40 5.41 1.34
N TYR A 99 17.50 4.46 1.18
CA TYR A 99 17.77 3.21 0.49
C TYR A 99 16.89 3.08 -0.73
N GLU A 100 17.47 2.62 -1.82
CA GLU A 100 16.73 2.29 -3.03
C GLU A 100 16.51 0.79 -3.07
N HIS A 101 15.25 0.40 -3.28
CA HIS A 101 14.89 -1.00 -3.43
C HIS A 101 14.95 -1.41 -4.88
N LEU A 102 15.05 -2.72 -5.11
CA LEU A 102 15.03 -3.24 -6.48
C LEU A 102 13.72 -2.89 -7.16
N THR A 103 13.81 -2.55 -8.44
CA THR A 103 12.64 -2.32 -9.24
C THR A 103 11.87 -3.64 -9.43
N HIS A 104 10.57 -3.57 -9.27
CA HIS A 104 9.71 -4.74 -9.40
C HIS A 104 8.34 -4.32 -9.93
N THR A 105 7.56 -5.31 -10.32
CA THR A 105 6.15 -5.12 -10.66
C THR A 105 5.30 -5.89 -9.67
N ASP A 106 4.11 -5.37 -9.42
CA ASP A 106 3.17 -6.03 -8.51
C ASP A 106 2.51 -7.24 -9.16
N TYR A 107 2.46 -7.28 -10.48
CA TYR A 107 1.88 -8.37 -11.25
C TYR A 107 2.90 -8.88 -12.26
N ASP A 108 2.95 -10.18 -12.41
CA ASP A 108 3.92 -10.87 -13.28
C ASP A 108 3.26 -11.29 -14.59
N TYR A 109 2.53 -10.39 -15.21
CA TYR A 109 1.92 -10.64 -16.50
C TYR A 109 1.81 -9.33 -17.28
N PRO A 110 1.65 -9.41 -18.61
CA PRO A 110 1.55 -8.20 -19.44
C PRO A 110 0.34 -7.34 -19.07
N HIS A 111 0.55 -6.06 -19.09
CA HIS A 111 -0.48 -5.08 -18.77
C HIS A 111 -0.94 -4.35 -20.01
#